data_54f9871cedafe98989b8ebd4e6fd636c
#
_entry.id   54f9871cedafe98989b8ebd4e6fd636c
#
_cell.length_a   1.000
_cell.length_b   1.000
_cell.length_c   1.000
_cell.angle_alpha   90.00
_cell.angle_beta   90.00
_cell.angle_gamma   90.00
#
_symmetry.space_group_name_H-M   'P 1'
#
loop_
_entity.id
_entity.type
_entity.pdbx_description
1 polymer ?
#
loop_
_entity_poly.entity_id
_entity_poly.type
_entity_poly.pdbx_seq_one_letter_code
_entity_poly.pdbx_strand_id
1 'polypeptide(L)'
;KEQPVEEVFGKEEPETASVLEEVMMRSQEKELYKAIRNLPVKQRTAVVLYYFNQMSTREIAGIMGCLEGTVKSRLYTARANLKQELMEECKRVGREVTL
;
A
#
# COMPACT_ATOMS: atom_id res chain seq x y z
N LYS A 1 -23.69 3.42 5.02
CA LYS A 1 -22.73 2.75 5.83
C LYS A 1 -21.48 2.50 5.06
N GLU A 2 -20.59 1.81 5.69
CA GLU A 2 -19.28 1.55 5.07
C GLU A 2 -19.32 0.41 4.06
N GLN A 3 -20.37 -0.39 4.03
CA GLN A 3 -20.40 -1.55 3.17
C GLN A 3 -20.05 -1.27 1.73
N PRO A 4 -20.64 -0.24 1.10
CA PRO A 4 -20.30 -0.01 -0.31
C PRO A 4 -18.81 0.20 -0.53
N VAL A 5 -18.18 0.95 0.36
CA VAL A 5 -16.76 1.20 0.24
C VAL A 5 -15.97 -0.08 0.47
N GLU A 6 -16.35 -0.84 1.48
CA GLU A 6 -15.66 -2.09 1.77
C GLU A 6 -15.78 -3.07 0.63
N GLU A 7 -16.95 -3.17 0.04
CA GLU A 7 -17.14 -4.10 -1.07
C GLU A 7 -16.28 -3.73 -2.25
N VAL A 8 -16.21 -2.45 -2.58
CA VAL A 8 -15.46 -2.01 -3.73
C VAL A 8 -13.97 -2.24 -3.52
N PHE A 9 -13.43 -1.76 -2.43
CA PHE A 9 -12.01 -1.85 -2.21
C PHE A 9 -11.58 -3.24 -1.78
N GLY A 10 -12.45 -3.95 -1.07
CA GLY A 10 -12.11 -5.29 -0.64
C GLY A 10 -11.96 -6.28 -1.79
N LYS A 11 -12.79 -6.11 -2.81
CA LYS A 11 -12.74 -7.03 -3.94
C LYS A 11 -11.46 -6.89 -4.75
N GLU A 12 -10.92 -5.68 -4.82
CA GLU A 12 -9.71 -5.45 -5.59
C GLU A 12 -8.44 -5.70 -4.81
N GLU A 13 -8.55 -5.71 -3.50
CA GLU A 13 -7.37 -5.78 -2.65
C GLU A 13 -6.48 -6.98 -2.89
N PRO A 14 -7.02 -8.20 -2.97
CA PRO A 14 -6.13 -9.35 -3.08
C PRO A 14 -5.20 -9.27 -4.29
N GLU A 15 -5.75 -8.88 -5.43
CA GLU A 15 -4.94 -8.80 -6.63
C GLU A 15 -3.96 -7.66 -6.57
N THR A 16 -4.42 -6.50 -6.14
CA THR A 16 -3.55 -5.33 -6.04
C THR A 16 -2.45 -5.56 -5.03
N ALA A 17 -2.79 -6.14 -3.88
CA ALA A 17 -1.81 -6.40 -2.84
C ALA A 17 -0.75 -7.39 -3.31
N SER A 18 -1.17 -8.42 -4.07
CA SER A 18 -0.24 -9.41 -4.56
C SER A 18 0.77 -8.79 -5.51
N VAL A 19 0.31 -7.94 -6.41
CA VAL A 19 1.21 -7.27 -7.35
C VAL A 19 2.17 -6.37 -6.62
N LEU A 20 1.66 -5.59 -5.67
CA LEU A 20 2.52 -4.70 -4.91
C LEU A 20 3.56 -5.46 -4.12
N GLU A 21 3.15 -6.56 -3.48
CA GLU A 21 4.10 -7.35 -2.69
C GLU A 21 5.22 -7.87 -3.57
N GLU A 22 4.89 -8.28 -4.78
CA GLU A 22 5.92 -8.76 -5.70
C GLU A 22 6.89 -7.64 -6.06
N VAL A 23 6.37 -6.45 -6.34
CA VAL A 23 7.21 -5.31 -6.65
C VAL A 23 8.10 -4.96 -5.47
N MET A 24 7.53 -4.99 -4.26
CA MET A 24 8.30 -4.68 -3.06
C MET A 24 9.45 -5.66 -2.86
N MET A 25 9.19 -6.94 -3.12
CA MET A 25 10.22 -7.94 -2.95
C MET A 25 11.34 -7.79 -3.97
N ARG A 26 11.05 -7.25 -5.14
CA ARG A 26 12.05 -7.04 -6.17
C ARG A 26 12.79 -5.74 -6.02
N SER A 27 12.30 -4.84 -5.17
CA SER A 27 12.93 -3.56 -4.94
C SER A 27 14.02 -3.70 -3.89
N GLN A 28 15.01 -2.82 -3.98
CA GLN A 28 16.01 -2.74 -2.94
C GLN A 28 15.39 -2.06 -1.72
N GLU A 29 15.87 -2.43 -0.55
CA GLU A 29 15.33 -1.91 0.70
C GLU A 29 15.35 -0.39 0.72
N LYS A 30 16.45 0.18 0.25
CA LYS A 30 16.60 1.63 0.22
C LYS A 30 15.53 2.29 -0.64
N GLU A 31 15.25 1.71 -1.79
CA GLU A 31 14.24 2.25 -2.69
C GLU A 31 12.85 2.15 -2.08
N LEU A 32 12.59 1.02 -1.43
CA LEU A 32 11.29 0.81 -0.81
C LEU A 32 11.04 1.82 0.30
N TYR A 33 12.01 2.03 1.16
CA TYR A 33 11.84 2.99 2.25
C TYR A 33 11.66 4.40 1.72
N LYS A 34 12.37 4.74 0.66
CA LYS A 34 12.23 6.06 0.06
C LYS A 34 10.81 6.26 -0.48
N ALA A 35 10.29 5.24 -1.18
CA ALA A 35 8.95 5.35 -1.74
C ALA A 35 7.90 5.50 -0.64
N ILE A 36 8.07 4.76 0.45
CA ILE A 36 7.14 4.84 1.57
C ILE A 36 7.20 6.23 2.21
N ARG A 37 8.41 6.77 2.36
CA ARG A 37 8.55 8.10 2.95
C ARG A 37 7.92 9.18 2.09
N ASN A 38 7.80 8.94 0.79
CA ASN A 38 7.20 9.93 -0.11
C ASN A 38 5.69 9.90 -0.10
N LEU A 39 5.08 8.95 0.58
CA LEU A 39 3.63 8.90 0.69
C LEU A 39 3.13 9.98 1.65
N PRO A 40 1.91 10.49 1.42
CA PRO A 40 1.27 11.33 2.43
C PRO A 40 1.21 10.59 3.76
N VAL A 41 1.25 11.36 4.84
CA VAL A 41 1.39 10.77 6.18
C VAL A 41 0.35 9.70 6.47
N LYS A 42 -0.91 9.95 6.13
CA LYS A 42 -1.96 8.99 6.47
C LYS A 42 -1.84 7.71 5.66
N GLN A 43 -1.43 7.83 4.40
CA GLN A 43 -1.20 6.65 3.58
C GLN A 43 0.01 5.88 4.07
N ARG A 44 1.07 6.59 4.41
CA ARG A 44 2.29 5.96 4.91
C ARG A 44 2.02 5.20 6.20
N THR A 45 1.28 5.81 7.10
CA THR A 45 0.95 5.17 8.37
C THR A 45 0.18 3.87 8.13
N ALA A 46 -0.83 3.92 7.26
CA ALA A 46 -1.61 2.72 6.98
C ALA A 46 -0.75 1.62 6.38
N VAL A 47 0.14 1.98 5.46
CA VAL A 47 1.01 0.99 4.82
C VAL A 47 1.95 0.35 5.83
N VAL A 48 2.58 1.16 6.68
CA VAL A 48 3.52 0.64 7.66
C VAL A 48 2.82 -0.30 8.63
N LEU A 49 1.65 0.08 9.10
CA LEU A 49 0.94 -0.75 10.04
C LEU A 49 0.45 -2.05 9.41
N TYR A 50 0.03 -1.97 8.16
CA TYR A 50 -0.53 -3.13 7.49
C TYR A 50 0.56 -4.12 7.05
N TYR A 51 1.59 -3.64 6.37
CA TYR A 51 2.58 -4.53 5.76
C TYR A 51 3.73 -4.87 6.68
N PHE A 52 4.15 -3.96 7.52
CA PHE A 52 5.31 -4.21 8.37
C PHE A 52 4.94 -4.67 9.77
N ASN A 53 3.77 -4.24 10.27
CA ASN A 53 3.32 -4.66 11.58
C ASN A 53 2.21 -5.70 11.52
N GLN A 54 1.78 -6.05 10.31
CA GLN A 54 0.82 -7.12 10.06
C GLN A 54 -0.48 -6.93 10.82
N MET A 55 -0.93 -5.69 10.88
CA MET A 55 -2.18 -5.37 11.54
C MET A 55 -3.34 -5.45 10.58
N SER A 56 -4.50 -5.85 11.08
CA SER A 56 -5.70 -5.87 10.25
C SER A 56 -6.19 -4.44 10.00
N THR A 57 -7.01 -4.30 8.97
CA THR A 57 -7.57 -2.96 8.69
C THR A 57 -8.44 -2.48 9.85
N ARG A 58 -9.08 -3.40 10.55
CA ARG A 58 -9.87 -3.02 11.72
C ARG A 58 -8.98 -2.47 12.83
N GLU A 59 -7.86 -3.14 13.09
CA GLU A 59 -6.93 -2.68 14.11
C GLU A 59 -6.35 -1.32 13.75
N ILE A 60 -5.99 -1.16 12.47
CA ILE A 60 -5.45 0.12 12.01
C ILE A 60 -6.48 1.23 12.19
N ALA A 61 -7.74 0.93 11.88
CA ALA A 61 -8.81 1.93 12.03
C ALA A 61 -8.90 2.39 13.47
N GLY A 62 -8.76 1.46 14.43
CA GLY A 62 -8.77 1.83 15.83
C GLY A 62 -7.63 2.73 16.21
N ILE A 63 -6.44 2.44 15.68
CA ILE A 63 -5.27 3.25 16.00
C ILE A 63 -5.36 4.62 15.35
N MET A 64 -5.82 4.68 14.11
CA MET A 64 -5.86 5.95 13.38
C MET A 64 -7.11 6.76 13.69
N GLY A 65 -8.05 6.20 14.44
CA GLY A 65 -9.26 6.90 14.79
C GLY A 65 -10.18 7.17 13.62
N CYS A 66 -10.34 6.19 12.75
CA CYS A 66 -11.18 6.34 11.57
C CYS A 66 -11.93 5.03 11.32
N LEU A 67 -12.75 5.05 10.27
CA LEU A 67 -13.51 3.86 9.90
C LEU A 67 -12.62 2.88 9.16
N GLU A 68 -12.96 1.61 9.24
CA GLU A 68 -12.21 0.58 8.55
C GLU A 68 -12.23 0.81 7.04
N GLY A 69 -13.37 1.26 6.50
CA GLY A 69 -13.43 1.58 5.08
C GLY A 69 -12.47 2.68 4.68
N THR A 70 -12.25 3.62 5.58
CA THR A 70 -11.28 4.68 5.33
C THR A 70 -9.87 4.12 5.24
N VAL A 71 -9.53 3.17 6.11
CA VAL A 71 -8.23 2.53 6.05
C VAL A 71 -8.05 1.80 4.73
N LYS A 72 -9.07 1.06 4.31
CA LYS A 72 -9.00 0.34 3.05
C LYS A 72 -8.83 1.28 1.86
N SER A 73 -9.51 2.41 1.91
CA SER A 73 -9.37 3.42 0.86
C SER A 73 -7.95 3.98 0.82
N ARG A 74 -7.39 4.26 1.98
CA ARG A 74 -6.02 4.77 2.05
C ARG A 74 -5.02 3.75 1.55
N LEU A 75 -5.22 2.48 1.90
CA LEU A 75 -4.34 1.43 1.42
C LEU A 75 -4.44 1.26 -0.09
N TYR A 76 -5.65 1.36 -0.61
CA TYR A 76 -5.86 1.26 -2.06
C TYR A 76 -5.06 2.33 -2.79
N THR A 77 -5.20 3.57 -2.35
CA THR A 77 -4.48 4.68 -2.98
C THR A 77 -2.98 4.56 -2.76
N ALA A 78 -2.59 4.19 -1.55
CA ALA A 78 -1.16 4.06 -1.25
C ALA A 78 -0.51 2.98 -2.10
N ARG A 79 -1.23 1.87 -2.32
CA ARG A 79 -0.68 0.79 -3.15
C ARG A 79 -0.42 1.26 -4.56
N ALA A 80 -1.35 2.02 -5.12
CA ALA A 80 -1.17 2.54 -6.47
C ALA A 80 0.04 3.47 -6.53
N ASN A 81 0.16 4.34 -5.54
CA ASN A 81 1.28 5.28 -5.53
C ASN A 81 2.61 4.57 -5.33
N LEU A 82 2.66 3.60 -4.43
CA LEU A 82 3.88 2.85 -4.18
C LEU A 82 4.31 2.06 -5.40
N LYS A 83 3.36 1.38 -6.01
CA LYS A 83 3.66 0.57 -7.19
C LYS A 83 4.26 1.43 -8.28
N GLN A 84 3.63 2.59 -8.53
CA GLN A 84 4.11 3.46 -9.58
C GLN A 84 5.50 3.99 -9.26
N GLU A 85 5.72 4.41 -8.04
CA GLU A 85 7.02 4.96 -7.66
C GLU A 85 8.12 3.91 -7.76
N LEU A 86 7.85 2.69 -7.29
CA LEU A 86 8.85 1.64 -7.33
C LEU A 86 9.16 1.20 -8.76
N MET A 87 8.14 1.16 -9.61
CA MET A 87 8.38 0.79 -11.00
C MET A 87 9.19 1.85 -11.72
N GLU A 88 8.93 3.11 -11.44
CA GLU A 88 9.70 4.17 -12.05
C GLU A 88 11.14 4.15 -11.56
N GLU A 89 11.33 3.83 -10.28
CA GLU A 89 12.68 3.74 -9.75
C GLU A 89 13.45 2.60 -10.40
N CYS A 90 12.80 1.47 -10.61
CA CYS A 90 13.43 0.34 -11.27
C CYS A 90 13.85 0.69 -12.69
N LYS A 91 13.00 1.43 -13.40
CA LYS A 91 13.35 1.87 -14.74
C LYS A 91 14.55 2.80 -14.72
N ARG A 92 14.56 3.71 -13.76
CA ARG A 92 15.61 4.71 -13.71
C ARG A 92 16.97 4.08 -13.46
N VAL A 93 17.01 3.03 -12.64
CA VAL A 93 18.28 2.36 -12.35
C VAL A 93 18.58 1.20 -13.29
N GLY A 94 17.74 0.98 -14.30
CA GLY A 94 18.03 -0.03 -15.31
C GLY A 94 17.62 -1.43 -14.95
N ARG A 95 16.81 -1.61 -13.91
CA ARG A 95 16.31 -2.93 -13.55
C ARG A 95 14.95 -3.16 -14.18
N GLU A 96 14.63 -4.41 -14.41
CA GLU A 96 13.35 -4.79 -14.95
C GLU A 96 12.42 -5.28 -13.87
N VAL A 97 11.16 -4.86 -13.97
CA VAL A 97 10.09 -5.39 -13.14
C VAL A 97 9.07 -6.02 -14.05
N THR A 98 8.93 -7.34 -13.93
CA THR A 98 7.97 -8.09 -14.74
C THR A 98 6.73 -8.35 -13.88
N LEU A 99 5.63 -7.74 -14.27
CA LEU A 99 4.40 -7.90 -13.52
C LEU A 99 3.33 -8.58 -14.33
#